data_228c7515439017850712792202e911db
#
_entry.id   228c7515439017850712792202e911db
#
_cell.length_a   1.000
_cell.length_b   1.000
_cell.length_c   1.000
_cell.angle_alpha   90.00
_cell.angle_beta   90.00
_cell.angle_gamma   90.00
#
_symmetry.space_group_name_H-M   'P 1'
#
loop_
_entity.id
_entity.type
_entity.pdbx_description
1 polymer ?
#
loop_
_entity_poly.entity_id
_entity_poly.type
_entity_poly.pdbx_seq_one_letter_code
_entity_poly.pdbx_strand_id
1 'polypeptide(L)'
;MEIIQQYFADFSPKQLAQFNQLEGLYKEWNEKINVISRKDIDSLYTRHVLHSLVIAAVFDFADGQRIVDIGTGGGFPGIPLAIFFPEVEFVLADSIRKKLNVVNEVVQALQLTNVKTHWGRVEDIPQKNSFDFAVSRAVAPVGDLWNWCKPLIRKGRKAEFDNGLICLKGGDLHEEISASGCKPMMWHIFDLFREELFKDKFMLYVKR
;
A
#
# COMPACT_ATOMS: atom_id res chain seq x y z
N MET A 1 6.03 13.74 10.48
CA MET A 1 5.09 14.30 9.48
C MET A 1 5.78 15.26 8.49
N GLU A 2 6.73 16.07 8.91
CA GLU A 2 7.47 17.01 8.05
C GLU A 2 8.02 16.38 6.77
N ILE A 3 8.60 15.17 6.86
CA ILE A 3 9.12 14.45 5.69
C ILE A 3 8.04 14.20 4.61
N ILE A 4 6.79 13.99 5.00
CA ILE A 4 5.70 13.81 4.03
C ILE A 4 5.39 15.13 3.31
N GLN A 5 5.38 16.25 4.05
CA GLN A 5 5.10 17.57 3.51
C GLN A 5 6.21 18.13 2.60
N GLN A 6 7.42 17.55 2.63
CA GLN A 6 8.49 17.88 1.67
C GLN A 6 8.16 17.39 0.25
N TYR A 7 7.38 16.30 0.14
CA TYR A 7 7.06 15.67 -1.14
C TYR A 7 5.62 15.88 -1.58
N PHE A 8 4.71 16.19 -0.64
CA PHE A 8 3.28 16.36 -0.90
C PHE A 8 2.76 17.60 -0.16
N ALA A 9 2.30 18.60 -0.90
CA ALA A 9 1.87 19.89 -0.34
C ALA A 9 0.36 20.02 -0.14
N ASP A 10 -0.45 19.34 -0.99
CA ASP A 10 -1.88 19.63 -1.14
C ASP A 10 -2.76 18.71 -0.29
N PHE A 11 -2.55 18.70 1.03
CA PHE A 11 -3.41 17.97 1.95
C PHE A 11 -4.53 18.85 2.51
N SER A 12 -5.74 18.33 2.54
CA SER A 12 -6.83 18.94 3.31
C SER A 12 -6.51 18.92 4.83
N PRO A 13 -7.14 19.80 5.63
CA PRO A 13 -6.97 19.78 7.09
C PRO A 13 -7.31 18.40 7.71
N LYS A 14 -8.28 17.69 7.15
CA LYS A 14 -8.66 16.33 7.59
C LYS A 14 -7.52 15.34 7.36
N GLN A 15 -6.94 15.32 6.16
CA GLN A 15 -5.81 14.43 5.82
C GLN A 15 -4.59 14.72 6.70
N LEU A 16 -4.26 16.01 6.91
CA LEU A 16 -3.17 16.39 7.82
C LEU A 16 -3.41 15.88 9.25
N ALA A 17 -4.63 16.02 9.76
CA ALA A 17 -4.97 15.50 11.09
C ALA A 17 -4.85 13.97 11.14
N GLN A 18 -5.30 13.25 10.11
CA GLN A 18 -5.20 11.80 10.01
C GLN A 18 -3.75 11.33 9.96
N PHE A 19 -2.91 11.92 9.10
CA PHE A 19 -1.49 11.59 9.04
C PHE A 19 -0.77 11.86 10.37
N ASN A 20 -1.06 12.99 11.04
CA ASN A 20 -0.43 13.33 12.32
C ASN A 20 -0.78 12.34 13.45
N GLN A 21 -1.94 11.70 13.40
CA GLN A 21 -2.35 10.72 14.41
C GLN A 21 -1.66 9.36 14.26
N LEU A 22 -1.14 9.02 13.07
CA LEU A 22 -0.60 7.68 12.79
C LEU A 22 0.49 7.24 13.79
N GLU A 23 1.43 8.12 14.10
CA GLU A 23 2.56 7.77 14.97
C GLU A 23 2.10 7.36 16.38
N GLY A 24 1.20 8.15 16.97
CA GLY A 24 0.64 7.86 18.28
C GLY A 24 -0.14 6.54 18.31
N LEU A 25 -1.00 6.34 17.30
CA LEU A 25 -1.79 5.12 17.17
C LEU A 25 -0.91 3.87 16.99
N TYR A 26 0.08 3.93 16.12
CA TYR A 26 0.97 2.78 15.90
C TYR A 26 1.90 2.52 17.08
N LYS A 27 2.37 3.54 17.80
CA LYS A 27 3.13 3.35 19.05
C LYS A 27 2.28 2.62 20.08
N GLU A 28 1.07 3.07 20.34
CA GLU A 28 0.15 2.43 21.30
C GLU A 28 -0.17 0.98 20.92
N TRP A 29 -0.55 0.72 19.67
CA TRP A 29 -0.94 -0.62 19.25
C TRP A 29 0.25 -1.57 19.13
N ASN A 30 1.44 -1.07 18.78
CA ASN A 30 2.64 -1.89 18.66
C ASN A 30 3.17 -2.41 20.01
N GLU A 31 2.81 -1.76 21.12
CA GLU A 31 3.05 -2.29 22.48
C GLU A 31 2.25 -3.57 22.73
N LYS A 32 1.06 -3.69 22.16
CA LYS A 32 0.13 -4.80 22.34
C LYS A 32 0.34 -5.89 21.28
N ILE A 33 0.51 -5.51 20.03
CA ILE A 33 0.65 -6.40 18.89
C ILE A 33 1.71 -5.84 17.95
N ASN A 34 2.80 -6.58 17.76
CA ASN A 34 3.91 -6.17 16.90
C ASN A 34 3.50 -6.20 15.40
N VAL A 35 3.02 -5.08 14.90
CA VAL A 35 2.65 -4.89 13.47
C VAL A 35 3.72 -4.13 12.68
N ILE A 36 4.60 -3.41 13.38
CA ILE A 36 5.77 -2.70 12.85
C ILE A 36 6.98 -3.15 13.67
N SER A 37 8.13 -3.33 13.02
CA SER A 37 9.38 -3.61 13.74
C SER A 37 9.63 -2.54 14.80
N ARG A 38 10.04 -2.97 16.00
CA ARG A 38 10.37 -2.04 17.10
C ARG A 38 11.45 -1.02 16.71
N LYS A 39 12.34 -1.39 15.79
CA LYS A 39 13.40 -0.51 15.29
C LYS A 39 12.88 0.55 14.30
N ASP A 40 11.70 0.31 13.70
CA ASP A 40 11.15 1.16 12.66
C ASP A 40 10.07 2.11 13.16
N ILE A 41 9.56 1.91 14.38
CA ILE A 41 8.45 2.70 14.94
C ILE A 41 8.78 4.20 15.03
N ASP A 42 10.00 4.55 15.42
CA ASP A 42 10.45 5.94 15.49
C ASP A 42 10.74 6.56 14.11
N SER A 43 10.78 5.72 13.08
CA SER A 43 10.93 6.12 11.67
C SER A 43 9.67 5.83 10.86
N LEU A 44 8.49 5.76 11.50
CA LEU A 44 7.22 5.40 10.90
C LEU A 44 6.96 6.19 9.61
N TYR A 45 7.11 7.51 9.68
CA TYR A 45 6.81 8.37 8.54
C TYR A 45 7.70 8.09 7.33
N THR A 46 8.99 7.90 7.51
CA THR A 46 9.90 7.63 6.38
C THR A 46 9.78 6.19 5.89
N ARG A 47 9.86 5.21 6.83
CA ARG A 47 9.95 3.80 6.49
C ARG A 47 8.63 3.17 6.06
N HIS A 48 7.51 3.71 6.51
CA HIS A 48 6.20 3.14 6.26
C HIS A 48 5.27 4.08 5.51
N VAL A 49 5.05 5.30 5.99
CA VAL A 49 4.09 6.23 5.36
C VAL A 49 4.62 6.74 4.02
N LEU A 50 5.79 7.37 3.99
CA LEU A 50 6.38 7.91 2.76
C LEU A 50 6.65 6.80 1.74
N HIS A 51 7.17 5.65 2.19
CA HIS A 51 7.35 4.48 1.33
C HIS A 51 6.04 4.01 0.68
N SER A 52 4.92 4.07 1.40
CA SER A 52 3.60 3.74 0.84
C SER A 52 3.12 4.79 -0.17
N LEU A 53 3.36 6.06 0.13
CA LEU A 53 2.93 7.19 -0.70
C LEU A 53 3.74 7.34 -2.00
N VAL A 54 4.82 6.56 -2.19
CA VAL A 54 5.51 6.54 -3.50
C VAL A 54 4.55 6.10 -4.62
N ILE A 55 3.55 5.29 -4.30
CA ILE A 55 2.50 4.90 -5.25
C ILE A 55 1.73 6.14 -5.71
N ALA A 56 1.36 7.03 -4.78
CA ALA A 56 0.65 8.28 -5.09
C ALA A 56 1.50 9.31 -5.85
N ALA A 57 2.84 9.17 -5.82
CA ALA A 57 3.72 10.03 -6.62
C ALA A 57 3.70 9.71 -8.13
N VAL A 58 3.19 8.52 -8.50
CA VAL A 58 3.17 8.04 -9.90
C VAL A 58 1.74 7.72 -10.36
N PHE A 59 0.90 7.19 -9.48
CA PHE A 59 -0.46 6.79 -9.80
C PHE A 59 -1.46 7.75 -9.19
N ASP A 60 -2.23 8.41 -10.05
CA ASP A 60 -3.37 9.22 -9.64
C ASP A 60 -4.64 8.37 -9.79
N PHE A 61 -5.11 7.81 -8.68
CA PHE A 61 -6.30 6.96 -8.69
C PHE A 61 -7.56 7.82 -8.82
N ALA A 62 -8.41 7.47 -9.78
CA ALA A 62 -9.67 8.17 -10.01
C ALA A 62 -10.74 7.80 -8.95
N ASP A 63 -11.63 8.73 -8.67
CA ASP A 63 -12.75 8.54 -7.74
C ASP A 63 -13.57 7.28 -8.05
N GLY A 64 -13.92 6.56 -7.00
CA GLY A 64 -14.67 5.32 -7.08
C GLY A 64 -13.89 4.14 -7.67
N GLN A 65 -12.57 4.23 -7.86
CA GLN A 65 -11.74 3.06 -8.08
C GLN A 65 -11.68 2.19 -6.82
N ARG A 66 -11.43 0.89 -7.01
CA ARG A 66 -11.35 -0.08 -5.93
C ARG A 66 -9.98 -0.74 -5.94
N ILE A 67 -9.31 -0.72 -4.81
CA ILE A 67 -7.94 -1.23 -4.64
C ILE A 67 -7.93 -2.31 -3.56
N VAL A 68 -7.24 -3.40 -3.81
CA VAL A 68 -6.95 -4.42 -2.78
C VAL A 68 -5.49 -4.34 -2.35
N ASP A 69 -5.24 -4.27 -1.05
CA ASP A 69 -3.90 -4.36 -0.46
C ASP A 69 -3.63 -5.79 -0.01
N ILE A 70 -2.64 -6.44 -0.64
CA ILE A 70 -2.33 -7.85 -0.45
C ILE A 70 -1.31 -7.99 0.67
N GLY A 71 -1.70 -8.68 1.75
CA GLY A 71 -0.84 -8.86 2.91
C GLY A 71 -0.54 -7.53 3.60
N THR A 72 -1.59 -6.78 3.87
CA THR A 72 -1.50 -5.39 4.38
C THR A 72 -0.69 -5.26 5.68
N GLY A 73 -0.55 -6.34 6.44
CA GLY A 73 0.19 -6.34 7.70
C GLY A 73 -0.40 -5.34 8.70
N GLY A 74 0.38 -4.34 9.04
CA GLY A 74 -0.08 -3.22 9.87
C GLY A 74 -0.88 -2.14 9.11
N GLY A 75 -1.34 -2.39 7.89
CA GLY A 75 -2.09 -1.43 7.10
C GLY A 75 -1.24 -0.68 6.05
N PHE A 76 -0.12 -1.25 5.63
CA PHE A 76 0.79 -0.61 4.68
C PHE A 76 0.96 -1.44 3.39
N PRO A 77 0.72 -0.84 2.20
CA PRO A 77 0.56 0.60 1.94
C PRO A 77 -0.87 1.14 2.09
N GLY A 78 -1.87 0.31 2.39
CA GLY A 78 -3.29 0.64 2.26
C GLY A 78 -3.77 1.85 3.08
N ILE A 79 -3.42 1.98 4.37
CA ILE A 79 -3.88 3.11 5.22
C ILE A 79 -3.34 4.45 4.72
N PRO A 80 -2.02 4.63 4.46
CA PRO A 80 -1.53 5.89 3.90
C PRO A 80 -2.19 6.26 2.57
N LEU A 81 -2.42 5.28 1.69
CA LEU A 81 -3.11 5.51 0.42
C LEU A 81 -4.58 5.87 0.61
N ALA A 82 -5.28 5.25 1.58
CA ALA A 82 -6.67 5.56 1.87
C ALA A 82 -6.85 6.97 2.46
N ILE A 83 -5.87 7.48 3.22
CA ILE A 83 -5.85 8.87 3.67
C ILE A 83 -5.62 9.81 2.47
N PHE A 84 -4.69 9.43 1.57
CA PHE A 84 -4.33 10.25 0.42
C PHE A 84 -5.45 10.35 -0.62
N PHE A 85 -6.15 9.23 -0.89
CA PHE A 85 -7.24 9.10 -1.86
C PHE A 85 -8.58 8.82 -1.16
N PRO A 86 -9.25 9.81 -0.58
CA PRO A 86 -10.45 9.59 0.22
C PRO A 86 -11.66 9.08 -0.57
N GLU A 87 -11.70 9.31 -1.89
CA GLU A 87 -12.79 8.88 -2.78
C GLU A 87 -12.51 7.51 -3.46
N VAL A 88 -11.41 6.84 -3.09
CA VAL A 88 -11.03 5.51 -3.59
C VAL A 88 -11.33 4.47 -2.52
N GLU A 89 -11.95 3.34 -2.89
CA GLU A 89 -12.26 2.25 -1.97
C GLU A 89 -11.07 1.31 -1.79
N PHE A 90 -10.68 1.03 -0.55
CA PHE A 90 -9.60 0.11 -0.21
C PHE A 90 -10.12 -1.13 0.53
N VAL A 91 -9.68 -2.31 0.10
CA VAL A 91 -9.86 -3.58 0.81
C VAL A 91 -8.49 -4.06 1.28
N LEU A 92 -8.25 -4.04 2.59
CA LEU A 92 -6.99 -4.46 3.19
C LEU A 92 -7.07 -5.92 3.60
N ALA A 93 -6.34 -6.79 2.90
CA ALA A 93 -6.39 -8.24 3.11
C ALA A 93 -5.14 -8.73 3.85
N ASP A 94 -5.34 -9.55 4.89
CA ASP A 94 -4.26 -10.28 5.57
C ASP A 94 -4.81 -11.60 6.16
N SER A 95 -3.98 -12.64 6.16
CA SER A 95 -4.33 -13.93 6.77
C SER A 95 -4.18 -13.92 8.31
N ILE A 96 -3.47 -12.96 8.88
CA ILE A 96 -3.18 -12.84 10.31
C ILE A 96 -4.20 -11.93 10.98
N ARG A 97 -5.24 -12.52 11.56
CA ARG A 97 -6.36 -11.80 12.20
C ARG A 97 -5.92 -10.74 13.22
N LYS A 98 -4.89 -11.04 14.02
CA LYS A 98 -4.38 -10.10 15.02
C LYS A 98 -3.88 -8.79 14.40
N LYS A 99 -3.27 -8.84 13.22
CA LYS A 99 -2.83 -7.64 12.49
C LYS A 99 -4.01 -6.83 12.00
N LEU A 100 -5.03 -7.49 11.43
CA LEU A 100 -6.25 -6.82 10.98
C LEU A 100 -7.04 -6.17 12.12
N ASN A 101 -6.97 -6.72 13.34
CA ASN A 101 -7.58 -6.06 14.48
C ASN A 101 -6.94 -4.68 14.72
N VAL A 102 -5.61 -4.58 14.64
CA VAL A 102 -4.92 -3.27 14.73
C VAL A 102 -5.31 -2.35 13.58
N VAL A 103 -5.36 -2.88 12.36
CA VAL A 103 -5.80 -2.12 11.17
C VAL A 103 -7.20 -1.54 11.39
N ASN A 104 -8.15 -2.35 11.89
CA ASN A 104 -9.53 -1.89 12.16
C ASN A 104 -9.57 -0.78 13.21
N GLU A 105 -8.79 -0.89 14.28
CA GLU A 105 -8.71 0.14 15.32
C GLU A 105 -8.12 1.45 14.77
N VAL A 106 -7.07 1.36 13.96
CA VAL A 106 -6.48 2.54 13.29
C VAL A 106 -7.49 3.16 12.32
N VAL A 107 -8.16 2.35 11.50
CA VAL A 107 -9.22 2.81 10.56
C VAL A 107 -10.34 3.53 11.30
N GLN A 108 -10.79 2.98 12.43
CA GLN A 108 -11.83 3.58 13.26
C GLN A 108 -11.37 4.90 13.91
N ALA A 109 -10.17 4.91 14.50
CA ALA A 109 -9.61 6.11 15.14
C ALA A 109 -9.43 7.27 14.14
N LEU A 110 -9.00 6.96 12.91
CA LEU A 110 -8.82 7.92 11.83
C LEU A 110 -10.12 8.27 11.10
N GLN A 111 -11.25 7.62 11.44
CA GLN A 111 -12.55 7.79 10.78
C GLN A 111 -12.45 7.61 9.23
N LEU A 112 -11.71 6.59 8.79
CA LEU A 112 -11.60 6.25 7.37
C LEU A 112 -12.85 5.49 6.92
N THR A 113 -13.69 6.12 6.11
CA THR A 113 -14.93 5.53 5.60
C THR A 113 -14.75 4.71 4.33
N ASN A 114 -13.61 4.86 3.68
CA ASN A 114 -13.25 4.24 2.41
C ASN A 114 -12.41 2.96 2.55
N VAL A 115 -12.28 2.41 3.77
CA VAL A 115 -11.49 1.20 4.05
C VAL A 115 -12.37 0.08 4.58
N LYS A 116 -12.17 -1.12 4.03
CA LYS A 116 -12.71 -2.39 4.54
C LYS A 116 -11.56 -3.37 4.74
N THR A 117 -11.67 -4.26 5.70
CA THR A 117 -10.69 -5.33 5.90
C THR A 117 -11.23 -6.68 5.42
N HIS A 118 -10.33 -7.53 4.92
CA HIS A 118 -10.63 -8.91 4.56
C HIS A 118 -9.69 -9.86 5.32
N TRP A 119 -10.26 -10.67 6.21
CA TRP A 119 -9.50 -11.70 6.89
C TRP A 119 -9.49 -12.98 6.06
N GLY A 120 -8.33 -13.32 5.54
CA GLY A 120 -8.11 -14.47 4.68
C GLY A 120 -6.99 -14.21 3.68
N ARG A 121 -6.80 -15.17 2.79
CA ARG A 121 -5.93 -14.97 1.65
C ARG A 121 -6.65 -14.13 0.59
N VAL A 122 -5.90 -13.35 -0.17
CA VAL A 122 -6.48 -12.49 -1.20
C VAL A 122 -7.16 -13.32 -2.31
N GLU A 123 -6.64 -14.53 -2.59
CA GLU A 123 -7.22 -15.45 -3.57
C GLU A 123 -8.62 -15.94 -3.19
N ASP A 124 -8.93 -15.95 -1.88
CA ASP A 124 -10.22 -16.38 -1.34
C ASP A 124 -11.32 -15.32 -1.49
N ILE A 125 -10.97 -14.10 -1.92
CA ILE A 125 -11.95 -13.05 -2.21
C ILE A 125 -12.85 -13.51 -3.37
N PRO A 126 -14.18 -13.65 -3.14
CA PRO A 126 -15.07 -14.25 -4.13
C PRO A 126 -15.35 -13.36 -5.34
N GLN A 127 -15.23 -12.03 -5.17
CA GLN A 127 -15.56 -11.05 -6.21
C GLN A 127 -14.43 -10.95 -7.24
N LYS A 128 -14.50 -11.75 -8.31
CA LYS A 128 -13.57 -11.64 -9.43
C LYS A 128 -13.86 -10.40 -10.30
N ASN A 129 -12.81 -9.85 -10.93
CA ASN A 129 -12.88 -8.65 -11.78
C ASN A 129 -13.58 -7.46 -11.10
N SER A 130 -13.34 -7.26 -9.81
CA SER A 130 -14.01 -6.21 -9.02
C SER A 130 -13.07 -5.11 -8.53
N PHE A 131 -11.76 -5.29 -8.67
CA PHE A 131 -10.76 -4.29 -8.31
C PHE A 131 -10.14 -3.66 -9.55
N ASP A 132 -9.73 -2.41 -9.45
CA ASP A 132 -8.96 -1.72 -10.49
C ASP A 132 -7.47 -2.01 -10.30
N PHE A 133 -6.99 -1.92 -9.06
CA PHE A 133 -5.59 -2.22 -8.75
C PHE A 133 -5.48 -3.18 -7.57
N ALA A 134 -4.38 -3.91 -7.56
CA ALA A 134 -3.85 -4.51 -6.35
C ALA A 134 -2.56 -3.78 -5.97
N VAL A 135 -2.35 -3.55 -4.68
CA VAL A 135 -1.10 -3.02 -4.13
C VAL A 135 -0.51 -4.03 -3.16
N SER A 136 0.81 -4.04 -3.01
CA SER A 136 1.48 -4.89 -2.02
C SER A 136 2.84 -4.34 -1.63
N ARG A 137 3.29 -4.66 -0.42
CA ARG A 137 4.62 -4.31 0.07
C ARG A 137 5.27 -5.49 0.77
N ALA A 138 6.39 -5.98 0.20
CA ALA A 138 7.27 -6.98 0.82
C ALA A 138 6.58 -8.29 1.28
N VAL A 139 5.60 -8.80 0.52
CA VAL A 139 4.81 -9.98 0.88
C VAL A 139 5.34 -11.26 0.21
N ALA A 140 5.50 -11.23 -1.11
CA ALA A 140 5.87 -12.40 -1.91
C ALA A 140 6.52 -11.96 -3.23
N PRO A 141 7.13 -12.88 -3.99
CA PRO A 141 7.61 -12.60 -5.34
C PRO A 141 6.52 -12.03 -6.26
N VAL A 142 6.91 -11.18 -7.22
CA VAL A 142 5.96 -10.49 -8.11
C VAL A 142 5.09 -11.46 -8.91
N GLY A 143 5.64 -12.61 -9.31
CA GLY A 143 4.89 -13.65 -10.02
C GLY A 143 3.76 -14.25 -9.18
N ASP A 144 4.03 -14.52 -7.91
CA ASP A 144 3.02 -15.05 -6.97
C ASP A 144 1.93 -14.01 -6.72
N LEU A 145 2.32 -12.76 -6.41
CA LEU A 145 1.39 -11.66 -6.23
C LEU A 145 0.48 -11.48 -7.45
N TRP A 146 1.07 -11.55 -8.66
CA TRP A 146 0.32 -11.46 -9.90
C TRP A 146 -0.67 -12.61 -10.07
N ASN A 147 -0.26 -13.84 -9.81
CA ASN A 147 -1.13 -15.01 -9.90
C ASN A 147 -2.32 -14.91 -8.94
N TRP A 148 -2.10 -14.43 -7.72
CA TRP A 148 -3.15 -14.27 -6.71
C TRP A 148 -4.16 -13.16 -7.08
N CYS A 149 -3.68 -12.00 -7.53
CA CYS A 149 -4.56 -10.85 -7.74
C CYS A 149 -5.12 -10.74 -9.17
N LYS A 150 -4.48 -11.33 -10.17
CA LYS A 150 -4.92 -11.23 -11.58
C LYS A 150 -6.40 -11.58 -11.78
N PRO A 151 -6.98 -12.63 -11.15
CA PRO A 151 -8.41 -12.91 -11.28
C PRO A 151 -9.33 -11.87 -10.65
N LEU A 152 -8.83 -11.09 -9.70
CA LEU A 152 -9.58 -10.07 -8.96
C LEU A 152 -9.61 -8.74 -9.71
N ILE A 153 -8.57 -8.45 -10.50
CA ILE A 153 -8.41 -7.20 -11.21
C ILE A 153 -9.22 -7.22 -12.50
N ARG A 154 -10.10 -6.25 -12.71
CA ARG A 154 -10.82 -6.06 -13.97
C ARG A 154 -9.90 -5.46 -15.03
N LYS A 155 -10.15 -5.78 -16.29
CA LYS A 155 -9.49 -5.11 -17.42
C LYS A 155 -10.05 -3.69 -17.57
N GLY A 156 -9.21 -2.77 -18.02
CA GLY A 156 -9.62 -1.40 -18.32
C GLY A 156 -8.67 -0.35 -17.74
N ARG A 157 -9.10 0.89 -17.89
CA ARG A 157 -8.37 2.08 -17.46
C ARG A 157 -9.37 3.18 -17.14
N LYS A 158 -9.22 3.82 -15.96
CA LYS A 158 -10.01 5.00 -15.57
C LYS A 158 -9.16 6.28 -15.47
N ALA A 159 -7.85 6.13 -15.32
CA ALA A 159 -6.88 7.21 -15.21
C ALA A 159 -5.75 6.99 -16.23
N GLU A 160 -4.55 7.45 -15.95
CA GLU A 160 -3.40 7.37 -16.87
C GLU A 160 -2.96 5.92 -17.13
N PHE A 161 -2.97 5.07 -16.11
CA PHE A 161 -2.52 3.68 -16.19
C PHE A 161 -3.69 2.71 -16.38
N ASP A 162 -3.44 1.63 -17.12
CA ASP A 162 -4.34 0.48 -17.13
C ASP A 162 -4.42 -0.13 -15.72
N ASN A 163 -5.51 -0.84 -15.44
CA ASN A 163 -5.64 -1.57 -14.17
C ASN A 163 -4.51 -2.60 -14.03
N GLY A 164 -4.05 -2.87 -12.81
CA GLY A 164 -2.91 -3.74 -12.62
C GLY A 164 -2.48 -3.97 -11.18
N LEU A 165 -1.30 -4.58 -11.03
CA LEU A 165 -0.63 -4.81 -9.76
C LEU A 165 0.51 -3.79 -9.58
N ILE A 166 0.58 -3.15 -8.42
CA ILE A 166 1.66 -2.27 -8.00
C ILE A 166 2.32 -2.88 -6.77
N CYS A 167 3.62 -3.17 -6.82
CA CYS A 167 4.34 -3.71 -5.67
C CYS A 167 5.57 -2.88 -5.30
N LEU A 168 5.75 -2.69 -3.99
CA LEU A 168 6.94 -2.06 -3.42
C LEU A 168 7.92 -3.16 -3.01
N LYS A 169 9.12 -3.10 -3.57
CA LYS A 169 10.16 -4.11 -3.47
C LYS A 169 11.50 -3.50 -3.05
N GLY A 170 12.45 -4.33 -2.67
CA GLY A 170 13.82 -3.92 -2.38
C GLY A 170 14.83 -5.00 -2.73
N GLY A 171 16.09 -4.60 -2.88
CA GLY A 171 17.19 -5.48 -3.26
C GLY A 171 17.26 -5.77 -4.76
N ASP A 172 18.04 -6.79 -5.12
CA ASP A 172 18.14 -7.24 -6.52
C ASP A 172 16.87 -7.99 -6.94
N LEU A 173 16.20 -7.50 -7.97
CA LEU A 173 14.94 -8.03 -8.49
C LEU A 173 15.10 -8.81 -9.80
N HIS A 174 16.32 -8.95 -10.31
CA HIS A 174 16.57 -9.54 -11.64
C HIS A 174 16.02 -10.97 -11.73
N GLU A 175 16.38 -11.82 -10.78
CA GLU A 175 15.93 -13.23 -10.77
C GLU A 175 14.43 -13.33 -10.53
N GLU A 176 13.88 -12.54 -9.59
CA GLU A 176 12.45 -12.50 -9.29
C GLU A 176 11.61 -12.12 -10.52
N ILE A 177 12.00 -11.06 -11.22
CA ILE A 177 11.31 -10.61 -12.43
C ILE A 177 11.43 -11.63 -13.55
N SER A 178 12.63 -12.16 -13.79
CA SER A 178 12.86 -13.18 -14.82
C SER A 178 12.01 -14.42 -14.61
N ALA A 179 11.95 -14.92 -13.37
CA ALA A 179 11.18 -16.12 -13.03
C ALA A 179 9.66 -15.89 -13.06
N SER A 180 9.21 -14.64 -12.92
CA SER A 180 7.78 -14.31 -12.82
C SER A 180 7.00 -14.47 -14.12
N GLY A 181 7.68 -14.42 -15.27
CA GLY A 181 7.04 -14.28 -16.59
C GLY A 181 6.31 -12.94 -16.80
N CYS A 182 6.37 -12.02 -15.82
CA CYS A 182 5.82 -10.68 -15.93
C CYS A 182 6.81 -9.74 -16.63
N LYS A 183 6.29 -8.66 -17.22
CA LYS A 183 7.08 -7.57 -17.79
C LYS A 183 6.71 -6.27 -17.07
N PRO A 184 7.16 -6.08 -15.81
CA PRO A 184 6.80 -4.91 -15.05
C PRO A 184 7.48 -3.66 -15.60
N MET A 185 6.77 -2.52 -15.54
CA MET A 185 7.43 -1.22 -15.49
C MET A 185 8.04 -1.06 -14.10
N MET A 186 9.20 -0.41 -14.02
CA MET A 186 9.94 -0.26 -12.77
C MET A 186 10.39 1.19 -12.57
N TRP A 187 10.16 1.70 -11.38
CA TRP A 187 10.68 2.99 -10.91
C TRP A 187 11.65 2.75 -9.75
N HIS A 188 12.80 3.39 -9.80
CA HIS A 188 13.69 3.47 -8.66
C HIS A 188 13.16 4.51 -7.68
N ILE A 189 12.81 4.11 -6.47
CA ILE A 189 12.13 5.01 -5.51
C ILE A 189 13.02 6.19 -5.12
N PHE A 190 14.34 5.98 -5.07
CA PHE A 190 15.30 7.06 -4.81
C PHE A 190 15.24 8.20 -5.83
N ASP A 191 14.79 7.95 -7.06
CA ASP A 191 14.66 9.01 -8.07
C ASP A 191 13.44 9.89 -7.83
N LEU A 192 12.42 9.36 -7.15
CA LEU A 192 11.22 10.09 -6.75
C LEU A 192 11.39 10.78 -5.40
N PHE A 193 11.96 10.07 -4.43
CA PHE A 193 12.20 10.53 -3.07
C PHE A 193 13.66 10.34 -2.71
N ARG A 194 14.43 11.43 -2.60
CA ARG A 194 15.89 11.46 -2.40
C ARG A 194 16.32 11.10 -0.96
N GLU A 195 15.70 10.05 -0.40
CA GLU A 195 16.01 9.54 0.92
C GLU A 195 16.96 8.33 0.83
N GLU A 196 18.03 8.32 1.63
CA GLU A 196 19.04 7.24 1.66
C GLU A 196 18.41 5.84 1.81
N LEU A 197 17.33 5.76 2.57
CA LEU A 197 16.54 4.55 2.79
C LEU A 197 16.02 3.91 1.49
N PHE A 198 15.85 4.69 0.43
CA PHE A 198 15.22 4.26 -0.82
C PHE A 198 16.22 3.91 -1.93
N LYS A 199 17.52 3.93 -1.64
CA LYS A 199 18.57 3.62 -2.64
C LYS A 199 18.45 2.22 -3.26
N ASP A 200 17.94 1.26 -2.50
CA ASP A 200 17.72 -0.12 -2.94
C ASP A 200 16.24 -0.50 -3.02
N LYS A 201 15.36 0.49 -3.19
CA LYS A 201 13.90 0.29 -3.25
C LYS A 201 13.34 0.62 -4.62
N PHE A 202 12.38 -0.22 -5.03
CA PHE A 202 11.75 -0.14 -6.34
C PHE A 202 10.24 -0.26 -6.22
N MET A 203 9.55 0.41 -7.13
CA MET A 203 8.13 0.19 -7.38
C MET A 203 7.99 -0.53 -8.71
N LEU A 204 7.31 -1.67 -8.71
CA LEU A 204 6.99 -2.45 -9.91
C LEU A 204 5.51 -2.31 -10.24
N TYR A 205 5.19 -2.18 -11.52
CA TYR A 205 3.82 -2.19 -12.02
C TYR A 205 3.66 -3.24 -13.11
N VAL A 206 2.69 -4.15 -12.92
CA VAL A 206 2.30 -5.19 -13.88
C VAL A 206 0.89 -4.88 -14.38
N LYS A 207 0.77 -4.55 -15.66
CA LYS A 207 -0.50 -4.28 -16.33
C LYS A 207 -1.39 -5.53 -16.42
N ARG A 208 -2.73 -5.35 -16.23
CA ARG A 208 -3.76 -6.40 -16.36
C ARG A 208 -4.07 -6.76 -17.82
#